data_e860e8c789eaebc3f5bcc65b71bd802f
#
_entry.id   e860e8c789eaebc3f5bcc65b71bd802f
#
_cell.length_a   1.000
_cell.length_b   1.000
_cell.length_c   1.000
_cell.angle_alpha   90.00
_cell.angle_beta   90.00
_cell.angle_gamma   90.00
#
_symmetry.space_group_name_H-M   'P 1'
#
loop_
_entity.id
_entity.type
_entity.pdbx_description
1 polymer ?
#
loop_
_entity_poly.entity_id
_entity_poly.type
_entity_poly.pdbx_seq_one_letter_code
_entity_poly.pdbx_strand_id
1 'polypeptide(L)'
;QAEVRKEQAERQRKFLEQIKLEKKIEKFRLREANEIRSIEKFVLNQERENYKEVEERIIAIKKRYQELRDQKIRERIEQLGISVEEGDDRTILLEKEKNYYLERQKIEYALESFWRSAHSLCFQLNRKYVPKYLSIFRCLDFRMERGEILIKFDDSPDEKWLILIYLNSKSPDGNIIIEDKSNPEKNLSKEFKPSEIFQASDMMV
;
A
#
# COMPACT_ATOMS: atom_id res chain seq x y z
N GLN A 1 -12.71 8.13 -18.58
CA GLN A 1 -11.38 8.77 -18.66
C GLN A 1 -11.11 9.71 -17.48
N ALA A 2 -12.10 10.51 -17.00
CA ALA A 2 -11.91 11.44 -15.88
C ALA A 2 -11.65 10.72 -14.56
N GLU A 3 -12.35 9.62 -14.26
CA GLU A 3 -12.15 8.81 -13.05
C GLU A 3 -10.81 8.07 -13.06
N VAL A 4 -10.39 7.49 -14.21
CA VAL A 4 -9.05 6.87 -14.35
C VAL A 4 -7.96 7.87 -14.01
N ARG A 5 -8.11 9.13 -14.49
CA ARG A 5 -7.16 10.20 -14.17
C ARG A 5 -7.17 10.57 -12.69
N LYS A 6 -8.35 10.57 -12.03
CA LYS A 6 -8.45 10.82 -10.58
C LYS A 6 -7.74 9.74 -9.78
N GLU A 7 -8.01 8.46 -10.06
CA GLU A 7 -7.36 7.35 -9.36
C GLU A 7 -5.84 7.33 -9.56
N GLN A 8 -5.39 7.54 -10.80
CA GLN A 8 -3.96 7.68 -11.08
C GLN A 8 -3.35 8.85 -10.31
N ALA A 9 -4.05 9.97 -10.22
CA ALA A 9 -3.62 11.13 -9.47
C ALA A 9 -3.58 10.86 -7.96
N GLU A 10 -4.53 10.11 -7.41
CA GLU A 10 -4.52 9.72 -5.99
C GLU A 10 -3.40 8.73 -5.67
N ARG A 11 -3.17 7.71 -6.51
CA ARG A 11 -2.02 6.80 -6.37
C ARG A 11 -0.70 7.55 -6.45
N GLN A 12 -0.57 8.49 -7.37
CA GLN A 12 0.61 9.35 -7.48
C GLN A 12 0.77 10.24 -6.25
N ARG A 13 -0.31 10.79 -5.67
CA ARG A 13 -0.25 11.58 -4.44
C ARG A 13 0.23 10.76 -3.26
N LYS A 14 -0.36 9.58 -3.02
CA LYS A 14 0.06 8.65 -1.94
C LYS A 14 1.55 8.28 -2.10
N PHE A 15 1.98 7.94 -3.31
CA PHE A 15 3.38 7.63 -3.60
C PHE A 15 4.32 8.83 -3.34
N LEU A 16 3.92 10.03 -3.76
CA LEU A 16 4.69 11.24 -3.51
C LEU A 16 4.75 11.59 -2.01
N GLU A 17 3.71 11.32 -1.24
CA GLU A 17 3.70 11.50 0.21
C GLU A 17 4.66 10.54 0.90
N GLN A 18 4.70 9.27 0.50
CA GLN A 18 5.69 8.31 1.00
C GLN A 18 7.11 8.76 0.72
N ILE A 19 7.41 9.17 -0.52
CA ILE A 19 8.74 9.72 -0.87
C ILE A 19 9.07 10.98 -0.06
N LYS A 20 8.09 11.86 0.19
CA LYS A 20 8.30 13.05 1.02
C LYS A 20 8.63 12.69 2.46
N LEU A 21 7.98 11.67 3.03
CA LEU A 21 8.27 11.16 4.37
C LEU A 21 9.67 10.56 4.46
N GLU A 22 10.05 9.72 3.51
CA GLU A 22 11.40 9.14 3.43
C GLU A 22 12.47 10.22 3.33
N LYS A 23 12.28 11.21 2.46
CA LYS A 23 13.18 12.37 2.34
C LYS A 23 13.25 13.20 3.63
N LYS A 24 12.17 13.30 4.41
CA LYS A 24 12.20 13.97 5.71
C LYS A 24 13.05 13.20 6.71
N ILE A 25 12.89 11.86 6.78
CA ILE A 25 13.69 10.99 7.66
C ILE A 25 15.18 11.10 7.30
N GLU A 26 15.50 11.05 6.01
CA GLU A 26 16.88 11.21 5.53
C GLU A 26 17.46 12.58 5.85
N LYS A 27 16.68 13.65 5.69
CA LYS A 27 17.10 15.00 6.10
C LYS A 27 17.41 15.10 7.59
N PHE A 28 16.63 14.45 8.47
CA PHE A 28 16.93 14.43 9.90
C PHE A 28 18.24 13.71 10.17
N ARG A 29 18.46 12.57 9.51
CA ARG A 29 19.72 11.81 9.63
C ARG A 29 20.94 12.63 9.19
N LEU A 30 20.81 13.37 8.08
CA LEU A 30 21.88 14.25 7.60
C LEU A 30 22.13 15.44 8.54
N ARG A 31 21.09 16.04 9.11
CA ARG A 31 21.22 17.12 10.10
C ARG A 31 21.91 16.63 11.36
N GLU A 32 21.48 15.49 11.90
CA GLU A 32 22.12 14.85 13.04
C GLU A 32 23.63 14.65 12.81
N ALA A 33 23.99 14.05 11.66
CA ALA A 33 25.39 13.83 11.32
C ALA A 33 26.20 15.14 11.19
N ASN A 34 25.60 16.18 10.63
CA ASN A 34 26.26 17.50 10.48
C ASN A 34 26.41 18.20 11.83
N GLU A 35 25.41 18.15 12.71
CA GLU A 35 25.49 18.73 14.05
C GLU A 35 26.54 18.00 14.89
N ILE A 36 26.62 16.68 14.84
CA ILE A 36 27.65 15.89 15.51
C ILE A 36 29.04 16.27 14.98
N ARG A 37 29.21 16.32 13.65
CA ARG A 37 30.51 16.72 13.05
C ARG A 37 30.93 18.15 13.42
N SER A 38 29.98 19.08 13.54
CA SER A 38 30.30 20.45 13.92
C SER A 38 30.80 20.52 15.36
N ILE A 39 30.22 19.71 16.26
CA ILE A 39 30.62 19.63 17.65
C ILE A 39 31.98 18.90 17.77
N GLU A 40 32.20 17.81 17.06
CA GLU A 40 33.47 17.09 17.03
C GLU A 40 34.62 18.03 16.55
N LYS A 41 34.39 18.84 15.51
CA LYS A 41 35.35 19.84 15.05
C LYS A 41 35.62 20.93 16.10
N PHE A 42 34.58 21.36 16.79
CA PHE A 42 34.74 22.35 17.85
C PHE A 42 35.55 21.79 19.02
N VAL A 43 35.33 20.52 19.41
CA VAL A 43 36.05 19.84 20.46
C VAL A 43 37.55 19.63 20.13
N LEU A 44 37.84 19.31 18.87
CA LEU A 44 39.24 19.16 18.40
C LEU A 44 40.04 20.48 18.49
N ASN A 45 39.36 21.62 18.48
CA ASN A 45 39.97 22.95 18.56
C ASN A 45 40.02 23.55 19.97
N GLN A 46 39.34 22.93 20.97
CA GLN A 46 39.39 23.37 22.37
C GLN A 46 40.17 22.40 23.23
N GLU A 47 40.98 22.95 24.15
CA GLU A 47 41.75 22.18 25.13
C GLU A 47 40.82 21.35 26.06
N ARG A 48 41.31 20.21 26.51
CA ARG A 48 40.67 19.04 27.11
C ARG A 48 39.75 19.24 28.33
N GLU A 49 39.44 20.44 28.80
CA GLU A 49 38.72 20.65 30.08
C GLU A 49 37.19 20.47 30.00
N ASN A 50 36.57 20.48 28.83
CA ASN A 50 35.09 20.39 28.68
C ASN A 50 34.57 19.12 27.99
N TYR A 51 35.31 18.02 28.04
CA TYR A 51 34.93 16.79 27.36
C TYR A 51 33.56 16.23 27.81
N LYS A 52 33.22 16.34 29.10
CA LYS A 52 31.95 15.84 29.65
C LYS A 52 30.74 16.61 29.12
N GLU A 53 30.81 17.94 29.05
CA GLU A 53 29.70 18.77 28.54
C GLU A 53 29.45 18.52 27.07
N VAL A 54 30.49 18.25 26.29
CA VAL A 54 30.36 17.95 24.86
C VAL A 54 29.79 16.55 24.64
N GLU A 55 30.20 15.58 25.43
CA GLU A 55 29.65 14.22 25.39
C GLU A 55 28.16 14.21 25.74
N GLU A 56 27.76 14.90 26.80
CA GLU A 56 26.35 15.08 27.19
C GLU A 56 25.54 15.78 26.06
N ARG A 57 26.13 16.77 25.41
CA ARG A 57 25.50 17.48 24.30
C ARG A 57 25.30 16.57 23.06
N ILE A 58 26.30 15.75 22.73
CA ILE A 58 26.20 14.75 21.66
C ILE A 58 25.11 13.71 21.97
N ILE A 59 25.06 13.22 23.21
CA ILE A 59 24.03 12.28 23.66
C ILE A 59 22.64 12.90 23.55
N ALA A 60 22.48 14.15 24.01
CA ALA A 60 21.21 14.86 23.92
C ALA A 60 20.74 15.06 22.45
N ILE A 61 21.68 15.39 21.55
CA ILE A 61 21.39 15.51 20.11
C ILE A 61 20.96 14.16 19.53
N LYS A 62 21.72 13.09 19.80
CA LYS A 62 21.39 11.73 19.33
C LYS A 62 19.99 11.33 19.79
N LYS A 63 19.68 11.54 21.08
CA LYS A 63 18.37 11.23 21.65
C LYS A 63 17.24 12.00 20.97
N ARG A 64 17.42 13.33 20.80
CA ARG A 64 16.43 14.18 20.11
C ARG A 64 16.14 13.70 18.68
N TYR A 65 17.16 13.38 17.90
CA TYR A 65 16.97 12.92 16.53
C TYR A 65 16.43 11.49 16.48
N GLN A 66 16.76 10.65 17.44
CA GLN A 66 16.16 9.34 17.58
C GLN A 66 14.66 9.44 17.84
N GLU A 67 14.24 10.26 18.80
CA GLU A 67 12.82 10.50 19.10
C GLU A 67 12.06 11.03 17.87
N LEU A 68 12.65 11.98 17.13
CA LEU A 68 12.05 12.50 15.90
C LEU A 68 11.90 11.42 14.81
N ARG A 69 12.89 10.55 14.65
CA ARG A 69 12.81 9.44 13.70
C ARG A 69 11.74 8.43 14.11
N ASP A 70 11.73 8.06 15.38
CA ASP A 70 10.78 7.08 15.90
C ASP A 70 9.35 7.60 15.80
N GLN A 71 9.13 8.88 16.08
CA GLN A 71 7.84 9.53 15.88
C GLN A 71 7.40 9.47 14.40
N LYS A 72 8.31 9.73 13.45
CA LYS A 72 7.99 9.67 12.03
C LYS A 72 7.73 8.25 11.52
N ILE A 73 8.39 7.26 12.08
CA ILE A 73 8.12 5.85 11.79
C ILE A 73 6.74 5.47 12.32
N ARG A 74 6.38 5.86 13.54
CA ARG A 74 5.04 5.64 14.11
C ARG A 74 3.95 6.28 13.24
N GLU A 75 4.07 7.56 12.90
CA GLU A 75 3.11 8.25 12.02
C GLU A 75 2.92 7.50 10.68
N ARG A 76 3.98 6.94 10.10
CA ARG A 76 3.91 6.18 8.86
C ARG A 76 3.13 4.87 9.03
N ILE A 77 3.38 4.15 10.12
CA ILE A 77 2.74 2.86 10.41
C ILE A 77 1.26 3.06 10.74
N GLU A 78 0.92 4.11 11.48
CA GLU A 78 -0.47 4.50 11.74
C GLU A 78 -1.23 4.83 10.44
N GLN A 79 -0.58 5.51 9.49
CA GLN A 79 -1.17 5.78 8.17
C GLN A 79 -1.45 4.50 7.35
N LEU A 80 -0.74 3.40 7.63
CA LEU A 80 -1.03 2.09 7.04
C LEU A 80 -2.20 1.37 7.74
N GLY A 81 -2.75 1.93 8.82
CA GLY A 81 -3.84 1.34 9.60
C GLY A 81 -3.38 0.21 10.54
N ILE A 82 -2.08 0.13 10.84
CA ILE A 82 -1.52 -0.84 11.78
C ILE A 82 -1.59 -0.27 13.18
N SER A 83 -2.08 -1.05 14.15
CA SER A 83 -2.12 -0.65 15.55
C SER A 83 -0.71 -0.53 16.14
N VAL A 84 -0.40 0.64 16.67
CA VAL A 84 0.86 0.93 17.36
C VAL A 84 0.58 1.01 18.86
N GLU A 85 1.33 0.24 19.65
CA GLU A 85 1.28 0.28 21.11
C GLU A 85 2.33 1.26 21.64
N GLU A 86 2.05 1.87 22.80
CA GLU A 86 2.96 2.86 23.41
C GLU A 86 4.35 2.30 23.75
N GLY A 87 4.44 0.98 23.96
CA GLY A 87 5.67 0.25 24.27
C GLY A 87 6.43 -0.30 23.06
N ASP A 88 5.92 -0.11 21.84
CA ASP A 88 6.56 -0.65 20.63
C ASP A 88 7.91 0.02 20.37
N ASP A 89 8.98 -0.77 20.41
CA ASP A 89 10.31 -0.32 20.01
C ASP A 89 10.39 -0.21 18.48
N ARG A 90 11.36 0.57 18.02
CA ARG A 90 11.62 0.80 16.59
C ARG A 90 11.76 -0.49 15.78
N THR A 91 12.41 -1.51 16.32
CA THR A 91 12.58 -2.81 15.67
C THR A 91 11.25 -3.51 15.47
N ILE A 92 10.37 -3.49 16.46
CA ILE A 92 9.03 -4.07 16.42
C ILE A 92 8.17 -3.33 15.38
N LEU A 93 8.26 -2.01 15.36
CA LEU A 93 7.52 -1.18 14.40
C LEU A 93 7.92 -1.48 12.95
N LEU A 94 9.21 -1.60 12.67
CA LEU A 94 9.71 -1.94 11.33
C LEU A 94 9.36 -3.38 10.93
N GLU A 95 9.32 -4.29 11.89
CA GLU A 95 8.89 -5.67 11.67
C GLU A 95 7.38 -5.76 11.36
N LYS A 96 6.55 -5.04 12.12
CA LYS A 96 5.11 -4.91 11.84
C LYS A 96 4.86 -4.36 10.43
N GLU A 97 5.59 -3.32 10.03
CA GLU A 97 5.52 -2.74 8.69
C GLU A 97 5.91 -3.76 7.62
N LYS A 98 7.03 -4.46 7.81
CA LYS A 98 7.51 -5.48 6.89
C LYS A 98 6.50 -6.62 6.73
N ASN A 99 5.95 -7.11 7.83
CA ASN A 99 4.97 -8.19 7.82
C ASN A 99 3.69 -7.75 7.09
N TYR A 100 3.22 -6.53 7.31
CA TYR A 100 2.09 -5.95 6.59
C TYR A 100 2.31 -5.96 5.08
N TYR A 101 3.47 -5.49 4.60
CA TYR A 101 3.77 -5.51 3.17
C TYR A 101 3.90 -6.92 2.60
N LEU A 102 4.48 -7.85 3.36
CA LEU A 102 4.59 -9.26 2.94
C LEU A 102 3.21 -9.92 2.82
N GLU A 103 2.30 -9.66 3.75
CA GLU A 103 0.92 -10.16 3.68
C GLU A 103 0.18 -9.56 2.48
N ARG A 104 0.31 -8.26 2.26
CA ARG A 104 -0.29 -7.60 1.09
C ARG A 104 0.26 -8.14 -0.23
N GLN A 105 1.55 -8.36 -0.29
CA GLN A 105 2.19 -8.95 -1.47
C GLN A 105 1.69 -10.39 -1.73
N LYS A 106 1.52 -11.19 -0.69
CA LYS A 106 0.94 -12.55 -0.83
C LYS A 106 -0.49 -12.51 -1.35
N ILE A 107 -1.32 -11.58 -0.86
CA ILE A 107 -2.69 -11.37 -1.33
C ILE A 107 -2.68 -10.97 -2.81
N GLU A 108 -1.82 -10.04 -3.20
CA GLU A 108 -1.66 -9.61 -4.59
C GLU A 108 -1.29 -10.80 -5.49
N TYR A 109 -0.35 -11.63 -5.05
CA TYR A 109 0.04 -12.85 -5.77
C TYR A 109 -1.11 -13.85 -5.91
N ALA A 110 -1.87 -14.09 -4.85
CA ALA A 110 -3.00 -15.02 -4.87
C ALA A 110 -4.08 -14.59 -5.88
N LEU A 111 -4.31 -13.29 -6.00
CA LEU A 111 -5.30 -12.72 -6.92
C LEU A 111 -4.76 -12.39 -8.32
N GLU A 112 -3.45 -12.54 -8.58
CA GLU A 112 -2.82 -12.15 -9.84
C GLU A 112 -3.46 -12.82 -11.08
N SER A 113 -3.70 -14.13 -11.01
CA SER A 113 -4.31 -14.88 -12.12
C SER A 113 -5.75 -14.45 -12.37
N PHE A 114 -6.51 -14.19 -11.31
CA PHE A 114 -7.90 -13.72 -11.38
C PHE A 114 -7.98 -12.31 -11.95
N TRP A 115 -7.06 -11.44 -11.54
CA TRP A 115 -6.96 -10.09 -12.10
C TRP A 115 -6.66 -10.11 -13.60
N ARG A 116 -5.72 -10.95 -14.05
CA ARG A 116 -5.42 -11.09 -15.47
C ARG A 116 -6.64 -11.57 -16.27
N SER A 117 -7.39 -12.53 -15.73
CA SER A 117 -8.61 -13.02 -16.34
C SER A 117 -9.68 -11.93 -16.41
N ALA A 118 -9.96 -11.26 -15.30
CA ALA A 118 -10.93 -10.15 -15.24
C ALA A 118 -10.57 -8.99 -16.18
N HIS A 119 -9.31 -8.60 -16.21
CA HIS A 119 -8.82 -7.55 -17.11
C HIS A 119 -8.94 -7.97 -18.58
N SER A 120 -8.59 -9.23 -18.91
CA SER A 120 -8.75 -9.77 -20.26
C SER A 120 -10.21 -9.81 -20.69
N LEU A 121 -11.12 -10.20 -19.80
CA LEU A 121 -12.56 -10.19 -20.04
C LEU A 121 -13.05 -8.77 -20.38
N CYS A 122 -12.74 -7.79 -19.54
CA CYS A 122 -13.09 -6.38 -19.79
C CYS A 122 -12.55 -5.88 -21.15
N PHE A 123 -11.31 -6.22 -21.45
CA PHE A 123 -10.70 -5.85 -22.73
C PHE A 123 -11.43 -6.48 -23.91
N GLN A 124 -11.78 -7.76 -23.84
CA GLN A 124 -12.49 -8.47 -24.90
C GLN A 124 -13.92 -7.94 -25.09
N LEU A 125 -14.65 -7.68 -23.99
CA LEU A 125 -15.99 -7.10 -24.02
C LEU A 125 -15.97 -5.71 -24.68
N ASN A 126 -15.07 -4.84 -24.27
CA ASN A 126 -14.92 -3.51 -24.85
C ASN A 126 -14.52 -3.58 -26.34
N ARG A 127 -13.71 -4.57 -26.73
CA ARG A 127 -13.27 -4.71 -28.13
C ARG A 127 -14.33 -5.28 -29.07
N LYS A 128 -15.11 -6.26 -28.59
CA LYS A 128 -16.06 -6.98 -29.42
C LYS A 128 -17.42 -6.30 -29.51
N TYR A 129 -17.91 -5.74 -28.41
CA TYR A 129 -19.30 -5.33 -28.27
C TYR A 129 -19.46 -3.81 -28.15
N VAL A 130 -18.38 -3.08 -28.01
CA VAL A 130 -18.42 -1.63 -27.83
C VAL A 130 -17.85 -0.94 -29.06
N PRO A 131 -18.50 0.14 -29.55
CA PRO A 131 -17.99 0.91 -30.68
C PRO A 131 -16.57 1.42 -30.44
N LYS A 132 -15.79 1.54 -31.53
CA LYS A 132 -14.40 2.05 -31.43
C LYS A 132 -14.36 3.39 -30.67
N TYR A 133 -13.40 3.53 -29.80
CA TYR A 133 -13.13 4.70 -28.93
C TYR A 133 -14.00 4.86 -27.68
N LEU A 134 -14.91 3.93 -27.41
CA LEU A 134 -15.63 3.87 -26.14
C LEU A 134 -15.10 2.69 -25.31
N SER A 135 -15.03 2.85 -24.01
CA SER A 135 -14.83 1.74 -23.08
C SER A 135 -15.94 1.84 -22.02
N ILE A 136 -16.83 0.86 -22.05
CA ILE A 136 -18.01 0.83 -21.17
C ILE A 136 -17.68 0.03 -19.90
N PHE A 137 -16.90 -1.05 -20.05
CA PHE A 137 -16.52 -1.91 -18.94
C PHE A 137 -15.14 -1.52 -18.42
N ARG A 138 -15.01 -1.48 -17.11
CA ARG A 138 -13.78 -1.13 -16.42
C ARG A 138 -13.44 -2.16 -15.37
N CYS A 139 -12.20 -2.62 -15.38
CA CYS A 139 -11.62 -3.45 -14.33
C CYS A 139 -10.76 -2.58 -13.40
N LEU A 140 -11.11 -2.54 -12.12
CA LEU A 140 -10.39 -1.79 -11.08
C LEU A 140 -9.58 -2.76 -10.22
N ASP A 141 -8.34 -2.40 -9.99
CA ASP A 141 -7.39 -3.15 -9.20
C ASP A 141 -7.21 -2.54 -7.81
N PHE A 142 -7.82 -3.17 -6.81
CA PHE A 142 -7.66 -2.83 -5.40
C PHE A 142 -6.98 -3.97 -4.60
N ARG A 143 -6.25 -4.85 -5.28
CA ARG A 143 -5.59 -6.01 -4.65
C ARG A 143 -4.66 -5.61 -3.50
N MET A 144 -3.87 -4.56 -3.68
CA MET A 144 -2.95 -4.06 -2.65
C MET A 144 -3.67 -3.33 -1.50
N GLU A 145 -4.75 -2.61 -1.78
CA GLU A 145 -5.42 -1.77 -0.80
C GLU A 145 -6.46 -2.54 0.01
N ARG A 146 -7.31 -3.32 -0.68
CA ARG A 146 -8.47 -4.00 -0.09
C ARG A 146 -8.45 -5.52 -0.29
N GLY A 147 -7.60 -6.04 -1.20
CA GLY A 147 -7.62 -7.44 -1.61
C GLY A 147 -8.80 -7.75 -2.53
N GLU A 148 -9.22 -6.78 -3.36
CA GLU A 148 -10.42 -6.85 -4.19
C GLU A 148 -10.12 -6.47 -5.64
N ILE A 149 -10.89 -7.07 -6.57
CA ILE A 149 -10.91 -6.71 -7.98
C ILE A 149 -12.35 -6.45 -8.36
N LEU A 150 -12.62 -5.33 -9.00
CA LEU A 150 -13.97 -4.93 -9.41
C LEU A 150 -14.07 -4.81 -10.91
N ILE A 151 -15.16 -5.34 -11.48
CA ILE A 151 -15.60 -5.02 -12.84
C ILE A 151 -16.89 -4.22 -12.73
N LYS A 152 -16.91 -3.03 -13.34
CA LYS A 152 -18.08 -2.14 -13.33
C LYS A 152 -18.25 -1.44 -14.67
N PHE A 153 -19.39 -0.77 -14.83
CA PHE A 153 -19.53 0.22 -15.89
C PHE A 153 -18.70 1.47 -15.59
N ASP A 154 -18.11 2.08 -16.61
CA ASP A 154 -17.23 3.25 -16.45
C ASP A 154 -17.94 4.42 -15.78
N ASP A 155 -19.20 4.64 -16.09
CA ASP A 155 -20.03 5.73 -15.56
C ASP A 155 -20.65 5.42 -14.17
N SER A 156 -20.48 4.21 -13.66
CA SER A 156 -21.09 3.79 -12.39
C SER A 156 -20.15 4.06 -11.22
N PRO A 157 -20.67 4.40 -10.02
CA PRO A 157 -19.87 4.44 -8.81
C PRO A 157 -19.35 3.04 -8.44
N ASP A 158 -18.28 2.96 -7.66
CA ASP A 158 -17.62 1.69 -7.28
C ASP A 158 -18.54 0.74 -6.51
N GLU A 159 -19.54 1.28 -5.84
CA GLU A 159 -20.55 0.50 -5.11
C GLU A 159 -21.49 -0.31 -6.04
N LYS A 160 -21.62 0.12 -7.29
CA LYS A 160 -22.44 -0.55 -8.34
C LYS A 160 -21.55 -1.37 -9.27
N TRP A 161 -20.90 -2.37 -8.70
CA TRP A 161 -20.08 -3.30 -9.46
C TRP A 161 -20.92 -4.42 -10.10
N LEU A 162 -20.41 -4.99 -11.20
CA LEU A 162 -20.98 -6.14 -11.90
C LEU A 162 -20.39 -7.44 -11.39
N ILE A 163 -19.05 -7.50 -11.32
CA ILE A 163 -18.31 -8.66 -10.79
C ILE A 163 -17.36 -8.14 -9.73
N LEU A 164 -17.40 -8.78 -8.56
CA LEU A 164 -16.48 -8.54 -7.45
C LEU A 164 -15.71 -9.82 -7.16
N ILE A 165 -14.39 -9.74 -7.15
CA ILE A 165 -13.49 -10.84 -6.82
C ILE A 165 -12.70 -10.45 -5.58
N TYR A 166 -12.77 -11.27 -4.52
CA TYR A 166 -12.09 -10.99 -3.26
C TYR A 166 -11.73 -12.27 -2.51
N LEU A 167 -10.84 -12.15 -1.52
CA LEU A 167 -10.49 -13.25 -0.63
C LEU A 167 -11.50 -13.39 0.51
N ASN A 168 -11.97 -14.61 0.77
CA ASN A 168 -12.92 -14.93 1.85
C ASN A 168 -12.38 -14.54 3.25
N SER A 169 -11.08 -14.70 3.45
CA SER A 169 -10.37 -14.23 4.63
C SER A 169 -9.30 -13.23 4.19
N LYS A 170 -8.99 -12.24 5.03
CA LYS A 170 -7.84 -11.35 4.79
C LYS A 170 -6.48 -12.09 4.80
N SER A 171 -6.51 -13.41 4.84
CA SER A 171 -5.35 -14.30 4.79
C SER A 171 -5.05 -14.68 3.33
N PRO A 172 -3.77 -14.71 2.93
CA PRO A 172 -3.35 -15.05 1.57
C PRO A 172 -3.69 -16.49 1.15
N ASP A 173 -3.94 -17.37 2.12
CA ASP A 173 -4.29 -18.79 1.88
C ASP A 173 -5.81 -19.02 1.79
N GLY A 174 -6.61 -17.94 1.83
CA GLY A 174 -8.06 -18.01 1.75
C GLY A 174 -8.56 -18.40 0.37
N ASN A 175 -9.79 -18.94 0.32
CA ASN A 175 -10.48 -19.14 -0.94
C ASN A 175 -10.90 -17.81 -1.55
N ILE A 176 -10.99 -17.75 -2.87
CA ILE A 176 -11.35 -16.57 -3.63
C ILE A 176 -12.84 -16.64 -3.92
N ILE A 177 -13.57 -15.59 -3.56
CA ILE A 177 -14.99 -15.47 -3.84
C ILE A 177 -15.18 -14.59 -5.06
N ILE A 178 -16.02 -15.05 -5.98
CA ILE A 178 -16.49 -14.26 -7.12
C ILE A 178 -17.97 -14.07 -6.96
N GLU A 179 -18.37 -12.81 -6.84
CA GLU A 179 -19.76 -12.40 -6.85
C GLU A 179 -20.09 -11.75 -8.20
N ASP A 180 -21.13 -12.27 -8.83
CA ASP A 180 -21.63 -11.77 -10.10
C ASP A 180 -23.05 -11.19 -9.91
N LYS A 181 -23.20 -9.89 -10.19
CA LYS A 181 -24.46 -9.13 -10.19
C LYS A 181 -24.83 -8.61 -11.58
N SER A 182 -24.25 -9.19 -12.61
CA SER A 182 -24.58 -8.81 -14.00
C SER A 182 -26.06 -9.07 -14.32
N ASN A 183 -26.65 -10.08 -13.68
CA ASN A 183 -28.06 -10.37 -13.80
C ASN A 183 -28.80 -9.96 -12.52
N PRO A 184 -29.71 -8.95 -12.58
CA PRO A 184 -30.46 -8.46 -11.41
C PRO A 184 -31.31 -9.51 -10.71
N GLU A 185 -31.72 -10.56 -11.42
CA GLU A 185 -32.57 -11.62 -10.89
C GLU A 185 -31.78 -12.78 -10.25
N LYS A 186 -30.50 -12.88 -10.50
CA LYS A 186 -29.64 -13.95 -10.01
C LYS A 186 -28.28 -13.41 -9.57
N ASN A 187 -28.18 -13.05 -8.32
CA ASN A 187 -26.87 -12.83 -7.73
C ASN A 187 -26.19 -14.19 -7.53
N LEU A 188 -25.09 -14.43 -8.24
CA LEU A 188 -24.30 -15.64 -8.13
C LEU A 188 -23.08 -15.33 -7.27
N SER A 189 -22.86 -16.13 -6.24
CA SER A 189 -21.62 -16.11 -5.46
C SER A 189 -21.05 -17.51 -5.44
N LYS A 190 -19.80 -17.65 -5.84
CA LYS A 190 -19.07 -18.91 -5.82
C LYS A 190 -17.68 -18.74 -5.25
N GLU A 191 -17.24 -19.78 -4.58
CA GLU A 191 -15.94 -19.84 -3.94
C GLU A 191 -15.01 -20.74 -4.79
N PHE A 192 -13.79 -20.27 -5.01
CA PHE A 192 -12.77 -20.95 -5.82
C PHE A 192 -11.44 -21.00 -5.05
N LYS A 193 -10.67 -22.06 -5.31
CA LYS A 193 -9.28 -22.10 -4.87
C LYS A 193 -8.41 -21.30 -5.86
N PRO A 194 -7.25 -20.79 -5.43
CA PRO A 194 -6.32 -20.09 -6.34
C PRO A 194 -5.92 -20.90 -7.59
N SER A 195 -5.98 -22.24 -7.51
CA SER A 195 -5.69 -23.14 -8.62
C SER A 195 -6.83 -23.32 -9.62
N GLU A 196 -8.06 -22.92 -9.27
CA GLU A 196 -9.27 -23.15 -10.07
C GLU A 196 -9.62 -21.98 -10.98
N ILE A 197 -8.62 -21.26 -11.45
CA ILE A 197 -8.77 -20.04 -12.27
C ILE A 197 -9.57 -20.28 -13.57
N PHE A 198 -9.44 -21.46 -14.17
CA PHE A 198 -10.16 -21.76 -15.41
C PHE A 198 -11.68 -21.85 -15.17
N GLN A 199 -12.10 -22.54 -14.10
CA GLN A 199 -13.51 -22.63 -13.73
C GLN A 199 -14.07 -21.27 -13.31
N ALA A 200 -13.27 -20.46 -12.62
CA ALA A 200 -13.59 -19.09 -12.28
C ALA A 200 -13.75 -18.20 -13.53
N SER A 201 -12.86 -18.37 -14.50
CA SER A 201 -12.93 -17.64 -15.77
C SER A 201 -14.19 -17.99 -16.58
N ASP A 202 -14.56 -19.27 -16.62
CA ASP A 202 -15.80 -19.74 -17.27
C ASP A 202 -17.06 -19.19 -16.59
N MET A 203 -17.02 -18.93 -15.28
CA MET A 203 -18.14 -18.30 -14.57
C MET A 203 -18.30 -16.81 -14.92
N MET A 204 -17.19 -16.12 -15.20
CA MET A 204 -17.21 -14.68 -15.51
C MET A 204 -17.63 -14.36 -16.95
N VAL A 205 -17.68 -15.33 -17.84
CA VAL A 205 -18.09 -15.21 -19.25
C VAL A 205 -19.58 -15.49 -19.42
#